data_409f4b33324f6309e59ed3537a92ae8c
#
_entry.id   409f4b33324f6309e59ed3537a92ae8c
#
_cell.length_a   1.000
_cell.length_b   1.000
_cell.length_c   1.000
_cell.angle_alpha   90.00
_cell.angle_beta   90.00
_cell.angle_gamma   90.00
#
_symmetry.space_group_name_H-M   'P 1'
#
loop_
_entity.id
_entity.type
_entity.pdbx_description
1 polymer ?
#
loop_
_entity_poly.entity_id
_entity_poly.type
_entity_poly.pdbx_seq_one_letter_code
_entity_poly.pdbx_strand_id
1 'polypeptide(L)'
;MALSLAVGILIDDAIVLIENIFRHMEMGKSPIQAAQDATEELSLAILATSLSLMAVFVPIGSMGEVVGQYFKQFGLTVAFALAFSTMAAYTLTPMISAYWLKDYREEHAKPYKHPRPKVVQICLDKFEAGFQVICRMYDELMVFAFQHPWKIVLISVASLIFNLFLLPFIGTEYQPTYDSGEFSVSVKAPAGTSIERM
;
A
#
# COMPACT_ATOMS: atom_id res chain seq x y z
N MET A 1 -2.31 -9.84 10.77
CA MET A 1 -2.46 -8.40 10.49
C MET A 1 -1.23 -7.78 9.81
N ALA A 2 -0.01 -7.81 10.39
CA ALA A 2 1.18 -7.20 9.77
C ALA A 2 1.45 -7.66 8.33
N LEU A 3 1.42 -8.96 8.07
CA LEU A 3 1.62 -9.51 6.73
C LEU A 3 0.52 -9.09 5.74
N SER A 4 -0.73 -9.02 6.19
CA SER A 4 -1.85 -8.59 5.32
C SER A 4 -1.70 -7.13 4.89
N LEU A 5 -1.26 -6.25 5.80
CA LEU A 5 -0.94 -4.86 5.46
C LEU A 5 0.30 -4.78 4.56
N ALA A 6 1.35 -5.54 4.90
CA ALA A 6 2.59 -5.54 4.15
C ALA A 6 2.37 -5.95 2.69
N VAL A 7 1.55 -6.98 2.41
CA VAL A 7 1.26 -7.42 1.03
C VAL A 7 0.72 -6.29 0.16
N GLY A 8 -0.19 -5.44 0.67
CA GLY A 8 -0.71 -4.29 -0.08
C GLY A 8 0.41 -3.31 -0.46
N ILE A 9 1.26 -2.96 0.50
CA ILE A 9 2.37 -2.02 0.29
C ILE A 9 3.45 -2.61 -0.64
N LEU A 10 3.68 -3.93 -0.54
CA LEU A 10 4.70 -4.63 -1.34
C LEU A 10 4.38 -4.67 -2.82
N ILE A 11 3.10 -4.77 -3.16
CA ILE A 11 2.65 -4.91 -4.55
C ILE A 11 2.76 -3.57 -5.30
N ASP A 12 2.63 -2.44 -4.62
CA ASP A 12 2.62 -1.12 -5.24
C ASP A 12 3.90 -0.83 -6.03
N ASP A 13 5.07 -1.05 -5.45
CA ASP A 13 6.35 -0.83 -6.12
C ASP A 13 6.49 -1.67 -7.41
N ALA A 14 6.06 -2.92 -7.35
CA ALA A 14 6.10 -3.82 -8.50
C ALA A 14 5.11 -3.40 -9.60
N ILE A 15 3.89 -2.98 -9.24
CA ILE A 15 2.86 -2.53 -10.20
C ILE A 15 3.35 -1.29 -10.95
N VAL A 16 3.82 -0.28 -10.22
CA VAL A 16 4.30 0.98 -10.82
C VAL A 16 5.48 0.73 -11.75
N LEU A 17 6.39 -0.16 -11.37
CA LEU A 17 7.53 -0.50 -12.22
C LEU A 17 7.10 -1.27 -13.49
N ILE A 18 6.20 -2.25 -13.37
CA ILE A 18 5.68 -3.00 -14.52
C ILE A 18 4.94 -2.05 -15.47
N GLU A 19 4.11 -1.16 -14.96
CA GLU A 19 3.40 -0.16 -15.76
C GLU A 19 4.38 0.73 -16.54
N ASN A 20 5.44 1.20 -15.89
CA ASN A 20 6.45 2.01 -16.57
C ASN A 20 7.21 1.21 -17.63
N ILE A 21 7.51 -0.07 -17.39
CA ILE A 21 8.11 -0.97 -18.40
C ILE A 21 7.18 -1.08 -19.62
N PHE A 22 5.88 -1.29 -19.41
CA PHE A 22 4.90 -1.31 -20.51
C PHE A 22 4.89 -0.01 -21.30
N ARG A 23 4.90 1.14 -20.62
CA ARG A 23 4.98 2.45 -21.26
C ARG A 23 6.19 2.58 -22.16
N HIS A 24 7.36 2.12 -21.70
CA HIS A 24 8.58 2.11 -22.53
C HIS A 24 8.49 1.15 -23.70
N MET A 25 7.81 0.01 -23.54
CA MET A 25 7.56 -0.93 -24.65
C MET A 25 6.60 -0.32 -25.70
N GLU A 26 5.58 0.41 -25.28
CA GLU A 26 4.68 1.15 -26.18
C GLU A 26 5.41 2.22 -26.98
N MET A 27 6.45 2.84 -26.42
CA MET A 27 7.36 3.74 -27.15
C MET A 27 8.23 3.01 -28.18
N GLY A 28 8.14 1.68 -28.27
CA GLY A 28 8.83 0.85 -29.26
C GLY A 28 10.20 0.34 -28.83
N LYS A 29 10.54 0.39 -27.55
CA LYS A 29 11.77 -0.22 -27.00
C LYS A 29 11.62 -1.75 -26.90
N SER A 30 12.73 -2.46 -26.98
CA SER A 30 12.72 -3.91 -26.69
C SER A 30 12.42 -4.16 -25.21
N PRO A 31 11.85 -5.33 -24.81
CA PRO A 31 11.52 -5.63 -23.41
C PRO A 31 12.70 -5.46 -22.46
N ILE A 32 13.90 -5.82 -22.88
CA ILE A 32 15.12 -5.68 -22.07
C ILE A 32 15.48 -4.20 -21.87
N GLN A 33 15.47 -3.41 -22.94
CA GLN A 33 15.74 -1.98 -22.86
C GLN A 33 14.65 -1.24 -22.07
N ALA A 34 13.38 -1.60 -22.28
CA ALA A 34 12.26 -1.04 -21.54
C ALA A 34 12.39 -1.29 -20.03
N ALA A 35 12.77 -2.52 -19.65
CA ALA A 35 12.99 -2.87 -18.24
C ALA A 35 14.16 -2.09 -17.62
N GLN A 36 15.27 -1.90 -18.36
CA GLN A 36 16.41 -1.12 -17.88
C GLN A 36 16.05 0.34 -17.69
N ASP A 37 15.52 0.99 -18.72
CA ASP A 37 15.19 2.42 -18.72
C ASP A 37 14.12 2.74 -17.68
N ALA A 38 13.06 1.91 -17.58
CA ALA A 38 12.01 2.09 -16.59
C ALA A 38 12.52 1.93 -15.15
N THR A 39 13.43 0.97 -14.91
CA THR A 39 14.01 0.78 -13.59
C THR A 39 14.92 1.95 -13.22
N GLU A 40 15.70 2.48 -14.14
CA GLU A 40 16.55 3.64 -13.92
C GLU A 40 15.70 4.89 -13.61
N GLU A 41 14.64 5.13 -14.39
CA GLU A 41 13.74 6.27 -14.22
C GLU A 41 13.05 6.28 -12.84
N LEU A 42 12.59 5.11 -12.37
CA LEU A 42 11.84 4.99 -11.12
C LEU A 42 12.71 4.67 -9.90
N SER A 43 13.98 4.39 -10.08
CA SER A 43 14.86 3.92 -9.00
C SER A 43 14.84 4.84 -7.77
N LEU A 44 14.99 6.13 -7.96
CA LEU A 44 15.00 7.09 -6.86
C LEU A 44 13.64 7.19 -6.16
N ALA A 45 12.55 7.11 -6.91
CA ALA A 45 11.20 7.19 -6.36
C ALA A 45 10.89 5.95 -5.48
N ILE A 46 11.17 4.74 -5.98
CA ILE A 46 10.97 3.48 -5.24
C ILE A 46 11.84 3.46 -3.98
N LEU A 47 13.10 3.88 -4.08
CA LEU A 47 13.99 3.94 -2.92
C LEU A 47 13.49 4.93 -1.88
N ALA A 48 13.07 6.13 -2.30
CA ALA A 48 12.58 7.18 -1.41
C ALA A 48 11.29 6.75 -0.67
N THR A 49 10.33 6.13 -1.37
CA THR A 49 9.08 5.64 -0.76
C THR A 49 9.37 4.53 0.25
N SER A 50 10.18 3.54 -0.11
CA SER A 50 10.55 2.44 0.76
C SER A 50 11.31 2.91 2.00
N LEU A 51 12.28 3.82 1.86
CA LEU A 51 13.02 4.39 2.99
C LEU A 51 12.12 5.22 3.90
N SER A 52 11.18 5.99 3.33
CA SER A 52 10.22 6.77 4.12
C SER A 52 9.32 5.87 4.97
N LEU A 53 8.84 4.76 4.41
CA LEU A 53 8.07 3.78 5.16
C LEU A 53 8.91 3.08 6.23
N MET A 54 10.15 2.67 5.91
CA MET A 54 11.07 2.09 6.91
C MET A 54 11.36 3.05 8.05
N ALA A 55 11.50 4.35 7.78
CA ALA A 55 11.72 5.37 8.80
C ALA A 55 10.56 5.50 9.80
N VAL A 56 9.35 5.06 9.42
CA VAL A 56 8.20 4.98 10.32
C VAL A 56 8.18 3.64 11.07
N PHE A 57 8.35 2.51 10.38
CA PHE A 57 8.15 1.19 10.98
C PHE A 57 9.34 0.69 11.82
N VAL A 58 10.57 1.10 11.52
CA VAL A 58 11.76 0.71 12.30
C VAL A 58 11.70 1.28 13.72
N PRO A 59 11.39 2.56 13.97
CA PRO A 59 11.18 3.08 15.32
C PRO A 59 10.05 2.36 16.08
N ILE A 60 8.92 2.08 15.40
CA ILE A 60 7.82 1.30 15.99
C ILE A 60 8.31 -0.08 16.44
N GLY A 61 9.12 -0.75 15.63
CA GLY A 61 9.73 -2.04 15.95
C GLY A 61 10.76 -1.99 17.07
N SER A 62 11.27 -0.80 17.43
CA SER A 62 12.25 -0.60 18.51
C SER A 62 11.65 -0.05 19.81
N MET A 63 10.34 0.22 19.86
CA MET A 63 9.65 0.68 21.07
C MET A 63 9.75 -0.33 22.20
N GLY A 64 10.08 0.18 23.41
CA GLY A 64 10.05 -0.57 24.66
C GLY A 64 8.65 -0.58 25.28
N GLU A 65 8.56 -0.98 26.54
CA GLU A 65 7.36 -1.01 27.36
C GLU A 65 6.24 -1.97 26.85
N VAL A 66 5.11 -1.98 27.56
CA VAL A 66 3.98 -2.88 27.26
C VAL A 66 3.43 -2.67 25.86
N VAL A 67 3.28 -1.41 25.46
CA VAL A 67 2.79 -1.03 24.12
C VAL A 67 3.75 -1.51 23.04
N GLY A 68 5.07 -1.34 23.28
CA GLY A 68 6.11 -1.77 22.37
C GLY A 68 6.11 -3.29 22.14
N GLN A 69 5.77 -4.10 23.15
CA GLN A 69 5.71 -5.56 22.97
C GLN A 69 4.67 -5.98 21.91
N TYR A 70 3.54 -5.30 21.83
CA TYR A 70 2.52 -5.56 20.80
C TYR A 70 2.93 -5.06 19.42
N PHE A 71 3.52 -3.87 19.35
CA PHE A 71 3.85 -3.23 18.08
C PHE A 71 5.21 -3.63 17.52
N LYS A 72 6.12 -4.14 18.33
CA LYS A 72 7.47 -4.55 17.92
C LYS A 72 7.46 -5.59 16.79
N GLN A 73 6.68 -6.65 16.96
CA GLN A 73 6.58 -7.70 15.93
C GLN A 73 5.95 -7.16 14.63
N PHE A 74 4.95 -6.29 14.78
CA PHE A 74 4.31 -5.64 13.65
C PHE A 74 5.29 -4.75 12.88
N GLY A 75 5.96 -3.82 13.56
CA GLY A 75 6.90 -2.88 12.95
C GLY A 75 8.08 -3.57 12.27
N LEU A 76 8.68 -4.55 12.95
CA LEU A 76 9.79 -5.32 12.37
C LEU A 76 9.36 -6.15 11.16
N THR A 77 8.20 -6.82 11.23
CA THR A 77 7.69 -7.62 10.10
C THR A 77 7.49 -6.74 8.87
N VAL A 78 6.88 -5.56 9.03
CA VAL A 78 6.67 -4.64 7.91
C VAL A 78 7.99 -4.09 7.39
N ALA A 79 8.92 -3.70 8.28
CA ALA A 79 10.23 -3.18 7.87
C ALA A 79 11.04 -4.22 7.07
N PHE A 80 11.09 -5.46 7.51
CA PHE A 80 11.74 -6.55 6.76
C PHE A 80 11.03 -6.83 5.42
N ALA A 81 9.71 -6.86 5.43
CA ALA A 81 8.94 -7.04 4.21
C ALA A 81 9.24 -5.94 3.18
N LEU A 82 9.28 -4.67 3.60
CA LEU A 82 9.65 -3.53 2.75
C LEU A 82 11.07 -3.68 2.17
N ALA A 83 12.05 -4.08 2.99
CA ALA A 83 13.42 -4.30 2.52
C ALA A 83 13.47 -5.39 1.42
N PHE A 84 12.78 -6.50 1.62
CA PHE A 84 12.68 -7.57 0.61
C PHE A 84 11.92 -7.11 -0.64
N SER A 85 10.85 -6.33 -0.50
CA SER A 85 10.11 -5.78 -1.64
C SER A 85 10.99 -4.88 -2.50
N THR A 86 11.68 -3.95 -1.88
CA THR A 86 12.59 -3.05 -2.59
C THR A 86 13.66 -3.84 -3.36
N MET A 87 14.26 -4.86 -2.72
CA MET A 87 15.21 -5.72 -3.39
C MET A 87 14.59 -6.48 -4.57
N ALA A 88 13.37 -7.00 -4.41
CA ALA A 88 12.65 -7.69 -5.47
C ALA A 88 12.25 -6.74 -6.61
N ALA A 89 11.84 -5.51 -6.30
CA ALA A 89 11.50 -4.50 -7.29
C ALA A 89 12.69 -4.15 -8.19
N TYR A 90 13.91 -4.09 -7.63
CA TYR A 90 15.10 -3.80 -8.43
C TYR A 90 15.71 -5.00 -9.17
N THR A 91 15.39 -6.21 -8.76
CA THR A 91 16.01 -7.42 -9.33
C THR A 91 15.00 -8.30 -10.06
N LEU A 92 14.02 -8.80 -9.32
CA LEU A 92 13.08 -9.80 -9.79
C LEU A 92 12.09 -9.23 -10.80
N THR A 93 11.51 -8.06 -10.49
CA THR A 93 10.48 -7.44 -11.34
C THR A 93 11.00 -7.08 -12.73
N PRO A 94 12.13 -6.37 -12.91
CA PRO A 94 12.64 -6.07 -14.24
C PRO A 94 13.13 -7.31 -14.97
N MET A 95 13.71 -8.30 -14.25
CA MET A 95 14.13 -9.55 -14.84
C MET A 95 12.95 -10.34 -15.41
N ILE A 96 11.90 -10.55 -14.61
CA ILE A 96 10.70 -11.28 -15.06
C ILE A 96 10.04 -10.53 -16.21
N SER A 97 9.92 -9.21 -16.12
CA SER A 97 9.32 -8.38 -17.17
C SER A 97 10.11 -8.48 -18.48
N ALA A 98 11.43 -8.43 -18.42
CA ALA A 98 12.29 -8.55 -19.61
C ALA A 98 12.16 -9.89 -20.34
N TYR A 99 11.93 -10.99 -19.61
CA TYR A 99 11.85 -12.33 -20.21
C TYR A 99 10.41 -12.80 -20.50
N TRP A 100 9.43 -12.35 -19.74
CA TRP A 100 8.05 -12.83 -19.87
C TRP A 100 7.16 -11.91 -20.69
N LEU A 101 7.46 -10.60 -20.74
CA LEU A 101 6.71 -9.70 -21.60
C LEU A 101 7.18 -9.88 -23.03
N LYS A 102 6.25 -10.31 -23.88
CA LYS A 102 6.47 -10.38 -25.32
C LYS A 102 6.58 -8.98 -25.88
N ASP A 103 7.34 -8.86 -26.98
CA ASP A 103 7.42 -7.62 -27.71
C ASP A 103 6.01 -7.17 -28.10
N TYR A 104 5.57 -6.03 -27.57
CA TYR A 104 4.25 -5.46 -27.76
C TYR A 104 3.88 -5.34 -29.25
N ARG A 105 4.88 -5.09 -30.10
CA ARG A 105 4.69 -5.00 -31.56
C ARG A 105 4.27 -6.33 -32.20
N GLU A 106 4.82 -7.45 -31.73
CA GLU A 106 4.48 -8.76 -32.27
C GLU A 106 3.09 -9.22 -31.88
N GLU A 107 2.64 -8.85 -30.71
CA GLU A 107 1.35 -9.28 -30.16
C GLU A 107 0.18 -8.50 -30.74
N HIS A 108 0.35 -7.20 -30.97
CA HIS A 108 -0.69 -6.34 -31.58
C HIS A 108 -0.74 -6.44 -33.12
N ALA A 109 0.31 -6.96 -33.76
CA ALA A 109 0.33 -7.20 -35.20
C ALA A 109 -0.42 -8.48 -35.62
N LYS A 110 -0.73 -9.39 -34.69
CA LYS A 110 -1.41 -10.66 -34.99
C LYS A 110 -2.85 -10.61 -34.49
N PRO A 111 -3.88 -10.74 -35.36
CA PRO A 111 -5.25 -10.88 -34.88
C PRO A 111 -5.35 -12.10 -33.95
N TYR A 112 -5.98 -11.89 -32.80
CA TYR A 112 -6.14 -12.91 -31.75
C TYR A 112 -6.77 -14.18 -32.32
N LYS A 113 -6.00 -15.26 -32.40
CA LYS A 113 -6.31 -16.46 -33.18
C LYS A 113 -7.23 -17.46 -32.45
N HIS A 114 -7.59 -17.22 -31.18
CA HIS A 114 -8.46 -18.11 -30.44
C HIS A 114 -9.78 -17.41 -30.08
N PRO A 115 -10.94 -17.91 -30.55
CA PRO A 115 -12.23 -17.37 -30.13
C PRO A 115 -12.41 -17.62 -28.64
N ARG A 116 -12.43 -16.54 -27.87
CA ARG A 116 -12.79 -16.61 -26.44
C ARG A 116 -14.25 -17.05 -26.31
N PRO A 117 -14.60 -17.83 -25.28
CA PRO A 117 -15.99 -18.17 -25.00
C PRO A 117 -16.83 -16.89 -24.95
N LYS A 118 -18.01 -16.86 -25.58
CA LYS A 118 -18.88 -15.69 -25.67
C LYS A 118 -19.17 -15.05 -24.30
N VAL A 119 -19.28 -15.86 -23.25
CA VAL A 119 -19.52 -15.40 -21.87
C VAL A 119 -18.34 -14.57 -21.34
N VAL A 120 -17.10 -15.00 -21.58
CA VAL A 120 -15.88 -14.28 -21.18
C VAL A 120 -15.77 -12.97 -21.94
N GLN A 121 -16.09 -12.96 -23.24
CA GLN A 121 -16.10 -11.75 -24.04
C GLN A 121 -17.10 -10.71 -23.52
N ILE A 122 -18.35 -11.12 -23.23
CA ILE A 122 -19.36 -10.20 -22.68
C ILE A 122 -18.97 -9.65 -21.32
N CYS A 123 -18.33 -10.46 -20.45
CA CYS A 123 -17.82 -9.98 -19.18
C CYS A 123 -16.68 -8.96 -19.35
N LEU A 124 -15.75 -9.22 -20.26
CA LEU A 124 -14.64 -8.29 -20.57
C LEU A 124 -15.16 -7.00 -21.17
N ASP A 125 -16.07 -7.05 -22.13
CA ASP A 125 -16.65 -5.87 -22.77
C ASP A 125 -17.42 -4.98 -21.77
N LYS A 126 -18.16 -5.60 -20.84
CA LYS A 126 -18.83 -4.87 -19.75
C LYS A 126 -17.85 -4.26 -18.75
N PHE A 127 -16.79 -4.99 -18.41
CA PHE A 127 -15.75 -4.48 -17.53
C PHE A 127 -15.01 -3.31 -18.20
N GLU A 128 -14.65 -3.46 -19.47
CA GLU A 128 -13.98 -2.41 -20.24
C GLU A 128 -14.88 -1.17 -20.40
N ALA A 129 -16.15 -1.34 -20.69
CA ALA A 129 -17.12 -0.25 -20.75
C ALA A 129 -17.25 0.47 -19.39
N GLY A 130 -17.31 -0.26 -18.29
CA GLY A 130 -17.32 0.31 -16.94
C GLY A 130 -16.01 1.05 -16.60
N PHE A 131 -14.89 0.49 -16.98
CA PHE A 131 -13.58 1.10 -16.79
C PHE A 131 -13.43 2.40 -17.59
N GLN A 132 -13.89 2.42 -18.85
CA GLN A 132 -13.89 3.62 -19.68
C GLN A 132 -14.75 4.75 -19.09
N VAL A 133 -15.87 4.43 -18.42
CA VAL A 133 -16.67 5.44 -17.72
C VAL A 133 -15.87 6.06 -16.57
N ILE A 134 -15.17 5.24 -15.80
CA ILE A 134 -14.31 5.71 -14.69
C ILE A 134 -13.19 6.60 -15.25
N CYS A 135 -12.53 6.19 -16.34
CA CYS A 135 -11.49 6.99 -16.98
C CYS A 135 -12.01 8.35 -17.43
N ARG A 136 -13.19 8.42 -18.08
CA ARG A 136 -13.81 9.69 -18.49
C ARG A 136 -14.11 10.59 -17.29
N MET A 137 -14.70 10.03 -16.24
CA MET A 137 -14.95 10.79 -15.00
C MET A 137 -13.65 11.34 -14.41
N TYR A 138 -12.59 10.55 -14.41
CA TYR A 138 -11.27 10.98 -13.95
C TYR A 138 -10.70 12.11 -14.82
N ASP A 139 -10.77 11.98 -16.16
CA ASP A 139 -10.31 13.01 -17.10
C ASP A 139 -11.06 14.33 -16.89
N GLU A 140 -12.40 14.29 -16.77
CA GLU A 140 -13.21 15.47 -16.50
C GLU A 140 -12.86 16.12 -15.15
N LEU A 141 -12.64 15.29 -14.13
CA LEU A 141 -12.25 15.75 -12.79
C LEU A 141 -10.85 16.38 -12.80
N MET A 142 -9.91 15.80 -13.55
CA MET A 142 -8.56 16.35 -13.70
C MET A 142 -8.59 17.70 -14.45
N VAL A 143 -9.35 17.79 -15.54
CA VAL A 143 -9.52 19.06 -16.29
C VAL A 143 -10.13 20.12 -15.37
N PHE A 144 -11.15 19.77 -14.60
CA PHE A 144 -11.76 20.69 -13.62
C PHE A 144 -10.75 21.13 -12.54
N ALA A 145 -9.96 20.19 -12.02
CA ALA A 145 -8.94 20.46 -11.00
C ALA A 145 -7.88 21.45 -11.50
N PHE A 146 -7.37 21.27 -12.72
CA PHE A 146 -6.39 22.16 -13.33
C PHE A 146 -6.98 23.54 -13.66
N GLN A 147 -8.24 23.60 -14.06
CA GLN A 147 -8.91 24.87 -14.35
C GLN A 147 -9.24 25.68 -13.07
N HIS A 148 -9.40 25.01 -11.92
CA HIS A 148 -9.83 25.64 -10.68
C HIS A 148 -8.94 25.24 -9.48
N PRO A 149 -7.63 25.49 -9.52
CA PRO A 149 -6.71 25.04 -8.48
C PRO A 149 -7.09 25.56 -7.09
N TRP A 150 -7.54 26.79 -6.98
CA TRP A 150 -7.96 27.38 -5.71
C TRP A 150 -9.17 26.69 -5.08
N LYS A 151 -10.12 26.20 -5.90
CA LYS A 151 -11.27 25.44 -5.37
C LYS A 151 -10.81 24.10 -4.80
N ILE A 152 -9.86 23.43 -5.44
CA ILE A 152 -9.31 22.17 -4.96
C ILE A 152 -8.57 22.36 -3.63
N VAL A 153 -7.73 23.42 -3.54
CA VAL A 153 -7.06 23.76 -2.28
C VAL A 153 -8.07 24.07 -1.17
N LEU A 154 -9.11 24.83 -1.48
CA LEU A 154 -10.16 25.17 -0.52
C LEU A 154 -10.92 23.92 -0.04
N ILE A 155 -11.26 23.00 -0.94
CA ILE A 155 -11.91 21.72 -0.60
C ILE A 155 -11.00 20.88 0.29
N SER A 156 -9.70 20.80 -0.04
CA SER A 156 -8.73 20.06 0.76
C SER A 156 -8.57 20.60 2.17
N VAL A 157 -8.48 21.95 2.30
CA VAL A 157 -8.41 22.61 3.61
C VAL A 157 -9.72 22.43 4.38
N ALA A 158 -10.87 22.58 3.72
CA ALA A 158 -12.17 22.37 4.36
C ALA A 158 -12.32 20.91 4.84
N SER A 159 -11.86 19.93 4.07
CA SER A 159 -11.84 18.52 4.47
C SER A 159 -10.96 18.30 5.69
N LEU A 160 -9.79 18.94 5.75
CA LEU A 160 -8.89 18.85 6.91
C LEU A 160 -9.57 19.44 8.17
N ILE A 161 -10.15 20.64 8.06
CA ILE A 161 -10.87 21.29 9.17
C ILE A 161 -12.04 20.43 9.62
N PHE A 162 -12.79 19.85 8.67
CA PHE A 162 -13.91 18.97 8.99
C PHE A 162 -13.45 17.72 9.76
N ASN A 163 -12.32 17.11 9.37
CA ASN A 163 -11.75 15.99 10.10
C ASN A 163 -11.32 16.38 11.52
N LEU A 164 -10.69 17.56 11.69
CA LEU A 164 -10.33 18.07 13.02
C LEU A 164 -11.56 18.33 13.90
N PHE A 165 -12.65 18.80 13.30
CA PHE A 165 -13.92 19.00 14.00
C PHE A 165 -14.56 17.68 14.45
N LEU A 166 -14.36 16.59 13.71
CA LEU A 166 -14.87 15.27 14.06
C LEU A 166 -14.08 14.58 15.19
N LEU A 167 -12.81 14.96 15.41
CA LEU A 167 -11.96 14.33 16.43
C LEU A 167 -12.59 14.26 17.83
N PRO A 168 -13.23 15.34 18.37
CA PRO A 168 -13.85 15.26 19.70
C PRO A 168 -15.09 14.35 19.77
N PHE A 169 -15.69 13.98 18.62
CA PHE A 169 -16.82 13.07 18.58
C PHE A 169 -16.38 11.58 18.51
N ILE A 170 -15.11 11.34 18.20
CA ILE A 170 -14.54 9.99 18.18
C ILE A 170 -14.05 9.68 19.59
N GLY A 171 -14.72 8.76 20.28
CA GLY A 171 -14.28 8.28 21.59
C GLY A 171 -12.87 7.69 21.47
N THR A 172 -11.96 8.11 22.34
CA THR A 172 -10.61 7.56 22.42
C THR A 172 -10.60 6.48 23.49
N GLU A 173 -10.79 5.23 23.11
CA GLU A 173 -10.57 4.08 23.98
C GLU A 173 -9.35 3.31 23.48
N TYR A 174 -8.39 3.10 24.36
CA TYR A 174 -7.19 2.30 24.03
C TYR A 174 -7.51 0.80 24.01
N GLN A 175 -8.37 0.36 24.91
CA GLN A 175 -8.94 -0.98 24.94
C GLN A 175 -10.41 -0.90 25.33
N PRO A 176 -11.32 -1.59 24.61
CA PRO A 176 -12.69 -1.69 25.07
C PRO A 176 -12.74 -2.32 26.43
N THR A 177 -13.52 -1.76 27.33
CA THR A 177 -13.78 -2.36 28.66
C THR A 177 -14.58 -3.63 28.46
N TYR A 178 -13.91 -4.76 28.53
CA TYR A 178 -14.57 -6.06 28.61
C TYR A 178 -14.53 -6.57 30.03
N ASP A 179 -15.66 -7.05 30.48
CA ASP A 179 -15.74 -7.74 31.77
C ASP A 179 -15.04 -9.09 31.66
N SER A 180 -13.84 -9.21 32.22
CA SER A 180 -13.08 -10.44 32.22
C SER A 180 -13.63 -11.46 33.24
N GLY A 181 -14.63 -11.09 34.02
CA GLY A 181 -15.14 -11.94 35.12
C GLY A 181 -14.12 -12.12 36.26
N GLU A 182 -13.02 -11.38 36.20
CA GLU A 182 -11.98 -11.41 37.23
C GLU A 182 -12.13 -10.23 38.19
N PHE A 183 -12.06 -10.50 39.48
CA PHE A 183 -11.95 -9.45 40.50
C PHE A 183 -10.64 -9.65 41.31
N SER A 184 -9.94 -8.58 41.54
CA SER A 184 -8.76 -8.60 42.39
C SER A 184 -9.05 -8.06 43.81
N VAL A 185 -8.74 -8.84 44.81
CA VAL A 185 -8.86 -8.43 46.20
C VAL A 185 -7.48 -8.08 46.72
N SER A 186 -7.25 -6.79 46.99
CA SER A 186 -6.00 -6.35 47.63
C SER A 186 -6.19 -6.28 49.15
N VAL A 187 -5.58 -7.21 49.86
CA VAL A 187 -5.60 -7.25 51.32
C VAL A 187 -4.31 -6.58 51.83
N LYS A 188 -4.47 -5.46 52.56
CA LYS A 188 -3.35 -4.80 53.23
C LYS A 188 -3.37 -5.16 54.71
N ALA A 189 -2.34 -5.90 55.16
CA ALA A 189 -2.13 -6.15 56.58
C ALA A 189 -1.40 -4.96 57.25
N PRO A 190 -1.59 -4.72 58.54
CA PRO A 190 -0.82 -3.71 59.29
C PRO A 190 0.68 -3.94 59.21
N ALA A 191 1.45 -2.84 59.25
CA ALA A 191 2.91 -2.94 59.22
C ALA A 191 3.43 -3.78 60.38
N GLY A 192 4.24 -4.81 60.07
CA GLY A 192 4.78 -5.75 61.05
C GLY A 192 4.09 -7.13 61.08
N THR A 193 3.09 -7.35 60.23
CA THR A 193 2.47 -8.69 60.09
C THR A 193 3.44 -9.64 59.37
N SER A 194 3.77 -10.77 59.96
CA SER A 194 4.61 -11.79 59.30
C SER A 194 3.85 -12.49 58.18
N ILE A 195 4.58 -12.97 57.16
CA ILE A 195 4.02 -13.69 56.00
C ILE A 195 3.23 -14.95 56.45
N GLU A 196 3.63 -15.57 57.61
CA GLU A 196 2.95 -16.75 58.14
C GLU A 196 1.57 -16.47 58.74
N ARG A 197 1.24 -15.19 58.99
CA ARG A 197 -0.05 -14.74 59.54
C ARG A 197 -0.95 -14.06 58.52
N MET A 198 -0.50 -13.94 57.26
CA MET A 198 -1.20 -13.36 56.14
C MET A 198 -1.89 -14.45 55.31
#